data_314515faee3fc304c8765b2c9de82e61
#
_entry.id   314515faee3fc304c8765b2c9de82e61
#
_cell.length_a   1.000
_cell.length_b   1.000
_cell.length_c   1.000
_cell.angle_alpha   90.00
_cell.angle_beta   90.00
_cell.angle_gamma   90.00
#
_symmetry.space_group_name_H-M   'P 1'
#
loop_
_entity.id
_entity.type
_entity.pdbx_description
1 polymer ?
#
loop_
_entity_poly.entity_id
_entity_poly.type
_entity_poly.pdbx_seq_one_letter_code
_entity_poly.pdbx_strand_id
1 'polypeptide(L)'
;MYGIQWFKVDRNIFNNRKIQLLLKKRDGDLYFRVWIQLLSIAVECGNDGRLGIGEKPITYGDCAKIMGKTSDKIRRIMEEFLELGMLKKEGE
;
A
#
# COMPACT_ATOMS: atom_id res chain seq x y z
N MET A 1 3.82 -1.91 -20.07
CA MET A 1 3.23 -2.91 -19.22
C MET A 1 4.18 -4.09 -19.06
N TYR A 2 4.24 -4.68 -17.91
CA TYR A 2 5.30 -5.61 -17.54
C TYR A 2 4.94 -7.08 -17.65
N GLY A 3 3.78 -7.39 -18.17
CA GLY A 3 3.38 -8.77 -18.36
C GLY A 3 2.88 -9.48 -17.10
N ILE A 4 2.97 -8.86 -15.92
CA ILE A 4 2.46 -9.42 -14.68
C ILE A 4 1.00 -9.03 -14.55
N GLN A 5 0.13 -10.04 -14.59
CA GLN A 5 -1.32 -9.80 -14.53
C GLN A 5 -1.93 -10.14 -13.18
N TRP A 6 -1.14 -10.73 -12.28
CA TRP A 6 -1.63 -11.11 -10.96
C TRP A 6 -0.45 -11.16 -9.99
N PHE A 7 -0.76 -11.11 -8.71
CA PHE A 7 0.24 -11.32 -7.66
C PHE A 7 -0.36 -12.18 -6.57
N LYS A 8 0.51 -12.82 -5.79
CA LYS A 8 0.09 -13.75 -4.76
C LYS A 8 -0.23 -13.03 -3.46
N VAL A 9 -1.31 -13.46 -2.81
CA VAL A 9 -1.62 -13.06 -1.44
C VAL A 9 -1.54 -14.32 -0.60
N ASP A 10 -0.81 -14.24 0.52
CA ASP A 10 -0.67 -15.37 1.43
C ASP A 10 -2.05 -15.76 1.94
N ARG A 11 -2.39 -17.06 1.87
CA ARG A 11 -3.68 -17.54 2.35
C ARG A 11 -3.87 -17.31 3.85
N ASN A 12 -2.76 -17.14 4.58
CA ASN A 12 -2.77 -16.89 6.02
C ASN A 12 -2.68 -15.39 6.35
N ILE A 13 -2.99 -14.52 5.39
CA ILE A 13 -2.84 -13.08 5.55
C ILE A 13 -3.62 -12.55 6.78
N PHE A 14 -4.78 -13.14 7.08
CA PHE A 14 -5.60 -12.72 8.21
C PHE A 14 -5.05 -13.19 9.56
N ASN A 15 -4.04 -14.06 9.54
CA ASN A 15 -3.33 -14.46 10.75
C ASN A 15 -2.10 -13.58 10.99
N ASN A 16 -1.79 -12.68 10.08
CA ASN A 16 -0.69 -11.74 10.25
C ASN A 16 -1.07 -10.71 11.31
N ARG A 17 -0.19 -10.54 12.31
CA ARG A 17 -0.46 -9.66 13.43
C ARG A 17 -0.70 -8.21 13.00
N LYS A 18 0.09 -7.72 12.04
CA LYS A 18 -0.06 -6.35 11.57
C LYS A 18 -1.39 -6.13 10.88
N ILE A 19 -1.82 -7.09 10.08
CA ILE A 19 -3.13 -7.04 9.42
C ILE A 19 -4.24 -7.07 10.47
N GLN A 20 -4.11 -7.91 11.49
CA GLN A 20 -5.10 -7.98 12.57
C GLN A 20 -5.21 -6.64 13.31
N LEU A 21 -4.07 -5.98 13.55
CA LEU A 21 -4.07 -4.66 14.18
C LEU A 21 -4.78 -3.61 13.31
N LEU A 22 -4.57 -3.66 12.00
CA LEU A 22 -5.25 -2.75 11.08
C LEU A 22 -6.76 -2.98 11.09
N LEU A 23 -7.18 -4.24 11.04
CA LEU A 23 -8.60 -4.57 10.97
C LEU A 23 -9.38 -4.19 12.22
N LYS A 24 -8.70 -4.04 13.36
CA LYS A 24 -9.33 -3.58 14.60
C LYS A 24 -9.62 -2.09 14.60
N LYS A 25 -9.00 -1.32 13.71
CA LYS A 25 -9.21 0.11 13.64
C LYS A 25 -10.61 0.42 13.13
N ARG A 26 -11.10 1.63 13.41
CA ARG A 26 -12.42 2.08 12.99
C ARG A 26 -12.65 1.92 11.49
N ASP A 27 -11.65 2.29 10.69
CA ASP A 27 -11.69 2.14 9.23
C ASP A 27 -10.82 0.98 8.76
N GLY A 28 -10.81 -0.11 9.55
CA GLY A 28 -9.91 -1.23 9.29
C GLY A 28 -10.05 -1.83 7.91
N ASP A 29 -11.28 -1.95 7.43
CA ASP A 29 -11.52 -2.50 6.10
C ASP A 29 -10.90 -1.62 5.02
N LEU A 30 -10.97 -0.29 5.19
CA LEU A 30 -10.34 0.63 4.27
C LEU A 30 -8.82 0.52 4.32
N TYR A 31 -8.23 0.39 5.52
CA TYR A 31 -6.79 0.19 5.65
C TYR A 31 -6.35 -1.06 4.92
N PHE A 32 -7.09 -2.15 5.07
CA PHE A 32 -6.77 -3.41 4.40
C PHE A 32 -6.89 -3.27 2.89
N ARG A 33 -7.96 -2.64 2.41
CA ARG A 33 -8.14 -2.38 0.98
C ARG A 33 -6.98 -1.57 0.42
N VAL A 34 -6.57 -0.50 1.11
CA VAL A 34 -5.48 0.36 0.65
C VAL A 34 -4.18 -0.43 0.60
N TRP A 35 -3.94 -1.29 1.59
CA TRP A 35 -2.75 -2.14 1.61
C TRP A 35 -2.69 -3.04 0.36
N ILE A 36 -3.79 -3.71 0.04
CA ILE A 36 -3.84 -4.58 -1.14
C ILE A 36 -3.63 -3.77 -2.43
N GLN A 37 -4.23 -2.59 -2.51
CA GLN A 37 -4.05 -1.72 -3.68
C GLN A 37 -2.61 -1.25 -3.81
N LEU A 38 -1.93 -0.95 -2.70
CA LEU A 38 -0.53 -0.58 -2.74
C LEU A 38 0.34 -1.72 -3.25
N LEU A 39 0.06 -2.95 -2.83
CA LEU A 39 0.78 -4.12 -3.34
C LEU A 39 0.60 -4.25 -4.85
N SER A 40 -0.62 -4.06 -5.32
CA SER A 40 -0.92 -4.10 -6.75
C SER A 40 -0.15 -3.03 -7.51
N ILE A 41 -0.11 -1.81 -6.98
CA ILE A 41 0.61 -0.70 -7.59
C ILE A 41 2.11 -1.01 -7.61
N ALA A 42 2.65 -1.56 -6.53
CA ALA A 42 4.07 -1.89 -6.46
C ALA A 42 4.46 -2.91 -7.53
N VAL A 43 3.62 -3.92 -7.76
CA VAL A 43 3.84 -4.92 -8.80
C VAL A 43 3.78 -4.25 -10.18
N GLU A 44 2.80 -3.39 -10.38
CA GLU A 44 2.62 -2.69 -11.65
C GLU A 44 3.79 -1.77 -11.97
N CYS A 45 4.36 -1.11 -10.96
CA CYS A 45 5.52 -0.23 -11.14
C CYS A 45 6.77 -0.99 -11.59
N GLY A 46 6.90 -2.25 -11.18
CA GLY A 46 8.02 -3.07 -11.62
C GLY A 46 9.38 -2.63 -11.09
N ASN A 47 9.41 -1.96 -9.94
CA ASN A 47 10.62 -1.40 -9.35
C ASN A 47 11.03 -2.14 -8.07
N ASP A 48 11.01 -3.47 -8.08
CA ASP A 48 11.43 -4.29 -6.95
C ASP A 48 10.70 -3.95 -5.64
N GLY A 49 9.40 -3.70 -5.75
CA GLY A 49 8.57 -3.37 -4.60
C GLY A 49 8.57 -1.91 -4.22
N ARG A 50 9.24 -1.05 -5.00
CA ARG A 50 9.20 0.39 -4.81
C ARG A 50 7.99 0.99 -5.49
N LEU A 51 7.39 1.97 -4.86
CA LEU A 51 6.27 2.70 -5.43
C LEU A 51 6.79 3.89 -6.23
N GLY A 52 6.79 3.75 -7.55
CA GLY A 52 7.27 4.81 -8.41
C GLY A 52 7.47 4.36 -9.83
N ILE A 53 7.67 5.31 -10.73
CA ILE A 53 7.94 5.08 -12.13
C ILE A 53 9.33 5.65 -12.43
N GLY A 54 10.26 4.77 -12.84
CA GLY A 54 11.65 5.16 -12.98
C GLY A 54 12.20 5.59 -11.63
N GLU A 55 12.70 6.83 -11.54
CA GLU A 55 13.23 7.37 -10.30
C GLU A 55 12.23 8.25 -9.55
N LYS A 56 11.02 8.43 -10.10
CA LYS A 56 10.01 9.27 -9.48
C LYS A 56 9.12 8.46 -8.57
N PRO A 57 9.09 8.77 -7.26
CA PRO A 57 8.18 8.08 -6.36
C PRO A 57 6.73 8.47 -6.64
N ILE A 58 5.81 7.57 -6.31
CA ILE A 58 4.39 7.88 -6.36
C ILE A 58 4.05 8.76 -5.16
N THR A 59 3.32 9.84 -5.41
CA THR A 59 2.90 10.76 -4.36
C THR A 59 1.61 10.27 -3.71
N TYR A 60 1.31 10.84 -2.54
CA TYR A 60 0.02 10.58 -1.88
C TYR A 60 -1.14 11.01 -2.78
N GLY A 61 -0.97 12.08 -3.56
CA GLY A 61 -1.98 12.53 -4.50
C GLY A 61 -2.25 11.52 -5.59
N ASP A 62 -1.21 10.90 -6.12
CA ASP A 62 -1.35 9.87 -7.14
C ASP A 62 -2.11 8.66 -6.59
N CYS A 63 -1.74 8.21 -5.40
CA CYS A 63 -2.44 7.11 -4.75
C CYS A 63 -3.89 7.46 -4.47
N ALA A 64 -4.14 8.68 -4.03
CA ALA A 64 -5.50 9.13 -3.72
C ALA A 64 -6.40 9.07 -4.95
N LYS A 65 -5.88 9.49 -6.10
CA LYS A 65 -6.64 9.41 -7.36
C LYS A 65 -6.97 7.98 -7.73
N ILE A 66 -5.98 7.10 -7.63
CA ILE A 66 -6.17 5.68 -7.98
C ILE A 66 -7.19 5.05 -7.04
N MET A 67 -7.16 5.40 -5.78
CA MET A 67 -7.98 4.77 -4.75
C MET A 67 -9.33 5.46 -4.53
N GLY A 68 -9.55 6.61 -5.14
CA GLY A 68 -10.79 7.35 -4.98
C GLY A 68 -10.96 7.96 -3.61
N LYS A 69 -9.85 8.42 -3.00
CA LYS A 69 -9.84 9.02 -1.67
C LYS A 69 -9.07 10.35 -1.70
N THR A 70 -9.16 11.12 -0.63
CA THR A 70 -8.40 12.37 -0.53
C THR A 70 -6.94 12.06 -0.18
N SER A 71 -6.05 12.98 -0.56
CA SER A 71 -4.62 12.85 -0.24
C SER A 71 -4.38 12.76 1.26
N ASP A 72 -5.11 13.56 2.05
CA ASP A 72 -4.97 13.55 3.50
C ASP A 72 -5.34 12.18 4.09
N LYS A 73 -6.41 11.59 3.60
CA LYS A 73 -6.84 10.27 4.08
C LYS A 73 -5.78 9.21 3.75
N ILE A 74 -5.29 9.21 2.52
CA ILE A 74 -4.27 8.26 2.09
C ILE A 74 -2.98 8.46 2.88
N ARG A 75 -2.56 9.71 3.11
CA ARG A 75 -1.36 10.00 3.89
C ARG A 75 -1.46 9.42 5.29
N ARG A 76 -2.59 9.60 5.97
CA ARG A 76 -2.79 9.05 7.31
C ARG A 76 -2.70 7.53 7.33
N ILE A 77 -3.29 6.90 6.33
CA ILE A 77 -3.27 5.45 6.23
C ILE A 77 -1.85 4.95 5.99
N MET A 78 -1.12 5.60 5.09
CA MET A 78 0.25 5.21 4.79
C MET A 78 1.20 5.47 5.96
N GLU A 79 0.95 6.53 6.73
CA GLU A 79 1.73 6.78 7.94
C GLU A 79 1.55 5.65 8.96
N GLU A 80 0.36 5.10 9.05
CA GLU A 80 0.12 3.94 9.91
C GLU A 80 0.91 2.72 9.42
N PHE A 81 0.95 2.50 8.12
CA PHE A 81 1.75 1.40 7.55
C PHE A 81 3.24 1.58 7.86
N LEU A 82 3.72 2.82 7.79
CA LEU A 82 5.12 3.11 8.15
C LEU A 82 5.40 2.81 9.61
N GLU A 83 4.50 3.18 10.50
CA GLU A 83 4.65 2.90 11.92
C GLU A 83 4.68 1.40 12.23
N LEU A 84 3.88 0.63 11.52
CA LEU A 84 3.83 -0.82 11.70
C LEU A 84 4.98 -1.55 11.00
N GLY A 85 5.82 -0.81 10.28
CA GLY A 85 6.94 -1.41 9.56
C GLY A 85 6.52 -2.15 8.30
N MET A 86 5.32 -1.90 7.79
CA MET A 86 4.84 -2.50 6.56
C MET A 86 5.38 -1.78 5.32
N LEU A 87 5.73 -0.51 5.47
CA LEU A 87 6.36 0.30 4.44
C LEU A 87 7.64 0.91 4.99
N LYS A 88 8.55 1.26 4.09
CA LYS A 88 9.76 2.01 4.42
C LYS A 88 9.85 3.21 3.48
N LYS A 89 10.32 4.34 4.00
CA LYS A 89 10.72 5.47 3.18
C LYS A 89 12.15 5.28 2.74
N GLU A 90 12.41 5.48 1.45
CA GLU A 90 13.78 5.45 0.94
C GLU A 90 14.36 6.86 0.94
N GLY A 91 15.65 6.95 1.12
CA GLY A 91 16.35 8.21 1.06
C GLY A 91 16.27 9.05 2.33
N GLU A 92 15.81 8.48 3.39
CA GLU A 92 15.73 9.14 4.71
C GLU A 92 16.94 8.85 5.56
#